data_46d5df780e4a2166265a0790af6736eb
#
_entry.id   46d5df780e4a2166265a0790af6736eb
#
_cell.length_a   1.000
_cell.length_b   1.000
_cell.length_c   1.000
_cell.angle_alpha   90.00
_cell.angle_beta   90.00
_cell.angle_gamma   90.00
#
_symmetry.space_group_name_H-M   'P 1'
#
loop_
_entity.id
_entity.type
_entity.pdbx_description
1 polymer ?
#
loop_
_entity_poly.entity_id
_entity_poly.type
_entity_poly.pdbx_seq_one_letter_code
_entity_poly.pdbx_strand_id
1 'polypeptide(L)'
;MQDILIVVDMQNDFIDGALGTPEAVAIVPNVLKKIESFSGKIIFTRDTHQENYMRTQEGANLPVPHCIENSFGWQIREGLLGHGEIAVLDKPTFGSRELGEMLLELEQQEPIGSICLIGLCTDICVISNALLAKAFLPEVPVSVDAACCAGVTPQSHLNALAAMKMCQIAVENE
;
A
#
# COMPACT_ATOMS: atom_id res chain seq x y z
N MET A 1 2.63 23.50 0.83
CA MET A 1 1.91 22.26 0.49
C MET A 1 2.91 21.13 0.45
N GLN A 2 2.55 20.00 0.99
CA GLN A 2 3.36 18.78 1.04
C GLN A 2 2.74 17.69 0.17
N ASP A 3 3.58 16.87 -0.45
CA ASP A 3 3.13 15.69 -1.18
C ASP A 3 3.39 14.44 -0.33
N ILE A 4 2.50 13.43 -0.44
CA ILE A 4 2.56 12.21 0.34
C ILE A 4 2.72 11.01 -0.60
N LEU A 5 3.70 10.15 -0.35
CA LEU A 5 3.83 8.83 -0.94
C LEU A 5 3.44 7.78 0.09
N ILE A 6 2.47 6.94 -0.26
CA ILE A 6 2.07 5.80 0.57
C ILE A 6 2.58 4.52 -0.10
N VAL A 7 3.48 3.83 0.58
CA VAL A 7 4.06 2.55 0.15
C VAL A 7 3.32 1.43 0.88
N VAL A 8 2.45 0.75 0.15
CA VAL A 8 1.51 -0.23 0.70
C VAL A 8 2.12 -1.61 0.70
N ASP A 9 2.28 -2.19 1.89
CA ASP A 9 2.54 -3.60 2.17
C ASP A 9 3.64 -4.25 1.32
N MET A 10 4.74 -3.56 1.11
CA MET A 10 5.90 -4.09 0.38
C MET A 10 6.70 -5.06 1.26
N GLN A 11 6.02 -6.14 1.71
CA GLN A 11 6.51 -7.16 2.64
C GLN A 11 6.98 -8.42 1.92
N ASN A 12 7.88 -9.17 2.56
CA ASN A 12 8.48 -10.37 1.95
C ASN A 12 7.43 -11.41 1.55
N ASP A 13 6.39 -11.64 2.37
CA ASP A 13 5.35 -12.62 2.06
C ASP A 13 4.55 -12.28 0.80
N PHE A 14 4.34 -10.99 0.49
CA PHE A 14 3.64 -10.56 -0.72
C PHE A 14 4.56 -10.46 -1.95
N ILE A 15 5.88 -10.35 -1.77
CA ILE A 15 6.83 -10.22 -2.89
C ILE A 15 7.22 -11.60 -3.43
N ASP A 16 7.84 -12.43 -2.60
CA ASP A 16 8.34 -13.76 -2.98
C ASP A 16 8.16 -14.83 -1.88
N GLY A 17 7.42 -14.51 -0.81
CA GLY A 17 7.06 -15.43 0.27
C GLY A 17 5.74 -16.15 0.02
N ALA A 18 4.95 -16.33 1.11
CA ALA A 18 3.75 -17.18 1.12
C ALA A 18 2.70 -16.83 0.05
N LEU A 19 2.55 -15.55 -0.28
CA LEU A 19 1.62 -15.01 -1.29
C LEU A 19 2.35 -14.29 -2.43
N GLY A 20 3.65 -14.56 -2.61
CA GLY A 20 4.48 -13.92 -3.62
C GLY A 20 4.07 -14.26 -5.05
N THR A 21 4.31 -13.30 -5.98
CA THR A 21 4.05 -13.46 -7.41
C THR A 21 5.23 -12.92 -8.22
N PRO A 22 5.44 -13.41 -9.46
CA PRO A 22 6.47 -12.84 -10.35
C PRO A 22 6.27 -11.35 -10.60
N GLU A 23 5.02 -10.89 -10.70
CA GLU A 23 4.66 -9.49 -10.90
C GLU A 23 5.04 -8.65 -9.67
N ALA A 24 4.83 -9.16 -8.46
CA ALA A 24 5.22 -8.47 -7.22
C ALA A 24 6.76 -8.33 -7.12
N VAL A 25 7.51 -9.33 -7.53
CA VAL A 25 8.98 -9.25 -7.61
C VAL A 25 9.41 -8.21 -8.64
N ALA A 26 8.75 -8.18 -9.80
CA ALA A 26 9.10 -7.30 -10.91
C ALA A 26 8.97 -5.80 -10.60
N ILE A 27 8.05 -5.41 -9.71
CA ILE A 27 7.84 -3.99 -9.36
C ILE A 27 8.85 -3.46 -8.33
N VAL A 28 9.56 -4.31 -7.59
CA VAL A 28 10.46 -3.88 -6.50
C VAL A 28 11.47 -2.81 -6.95
N PRO A 29 12.16 -2.93 -8.10
CA PRO A 29 13.07 -1.87 -8.55
C PRO A 29 12.37 -0.55 -8.85
N ASN A 30 11.15 -0.58 -9.39
CA ASN A 30 10.37 0.63 -9.67
C ASN A 30 9.94 1.31 -8.37
N VAL A 31 9.48 0.53 -7.39
CA VAL A 31 9.12 1.02 -6.05
C VAL A 31 10.32 1.69 -5.38
N LEU A 32 11.49 1.05 -5.38
CA LEU A 32 12.71 1.63 -4.82
C LEU A 32 13.05 2.97 -5.50
N LYS A 33 13.07 2.98 -6.83
CA LYS A 33 13.36 4.20 -7.60
C LYS A 33 12.36 5.33 -7.30
N LYS A 34 11.06 5.00 -7.15
CA LYS A 34 10.02 5.98 -6.79
C LYS A 34 10.28 6.55 -5.40
N ILE A 35 10.59 5.70 -4.42
CA ILE A 35 10.93 6.11 -3.04
C ILE A 35 12.14 7.05 -3.05
N GLU A 36 13.25 6.66 -3.69
CA GLU A 36 14.50 7.44 -3.74
C GLU A 36 14.34 8.80 -4.41
N SER A 37 13.45 8.90 -5.39
CA SER A 37 13.22 10.14 -6.15
C SER A 37 12.12 11.03 -5.56
N PHE A 38 11.40 10.56 -4.54
CA PHE A 38 10.27 11.31 -3.97
C PHE A 38 10.76 12.38 -2.99
N SER A 39 10.29 13.60 -3.15
CA SER A 39 10.73 14.74 -2.34
C SER A 39 9.74 15.13 -1.22
N GLY A 40 8.62 14.40 -1.07
CA GLY A 40 7.60 14.63 -0.05
C GLY A 40 7.76 13.73 1.17
N LYS A 41 6.68 13.58 1.93
CA LYS A 41 6.64 12.66 3.07
C LYS A 41 6.30 11.24 2.61
N ILE A 42 6.98 10.26 3.16
CA ILE A 42 6.80 8.84 2.84
C ILE A 42 6.19 8.13 4.05
N ILE A 43 5.12 7.39 3.81
CA ILE A 43 4.43 6.56 4.81
C ILE A 43 4.38 5.14 4.28
N PHE A 44 4.79 4.17 5.09
CA PHE A 44 4.62 2.76 4.79
C PHE A 44 3.41 2.21 5.54
N THR A 45 2.70 1.27 4.92
CA THR A 45 1.81 0.36 5.63
C THR A 45 2.41 -1.04 5.66
N ARG A 46 2.03 -1.81 6.68
CA ARG A 46 2.48 -3.17 6.86
C ARG A 46 1.31 -4.02 7.35
N ASP A 47 0.87 -4.94 6.50
CA ASP A 47 -0.16 -5.90 6.87
C ASP A 47 0.33 -6.75 8.04
N THR A 48 -0.48 -6.90 9.09
CA THR A 48 -0.03 -7.50 10.34
C THR A 48 -1.08 -8.42 10.92
N HIS A 49 -0.77 -9.72 10.93
CA HIS A 49 -1.60 -10.76 11.48
C HIS A 49 -0.96 -11.39 12.72
N GLN A 50 -1.81 -11.97 13.57
CA GLN A 50 -1.39 -12.68 14.78
C GLN A 50 -1.34 -14.20 14.51
N GLU A 51 -0.75 -14.96 15.41
CA GLU A 51 -0.66 -16.44 15.31
C GLU A 51 -2.03 -17.14 15.16
N ASN A 52 -3.11 -16.47 15.58
CA ASN A 52 -4.47 -16.99 15.44
C ASN A 52 -5.11 -16.70 14.06
N TYR A 53 -4.34 -16.27 13.05
CA TYR A 53 -4.81 -15.91 11.71
C TYR A 53 -5.84 -16.91 11.15
N MET A 54 -5.57 -18.20 11.23
CA MET A 54 -6.47 -19.27 10.73
C MET A 54 -7.85 -19.28 11.40
N ARG A 55 -8.04 -18.59 12.52
CA ARG A 55 -9.32 -18.45 13.22
C ARG A 55 -10.05 -17.14 12.89
N THR A 56 -9.47 -16.30 12.06
CA THR A 56 -10.09 -15.05 11.60
C THR A 56 -10.97 -15.30 10.40
N GLN A 57 -11.84 -14.33 10.07
CA GLN A 57 -12.65 -14.38 8.85
C GLN A 57 -11.74 -14.41 7.60
N GLU A 58 -10.66 -13.64 7.61
CA GLU A 58 -9.71 -13.63 6.50
C GLU A 58 -9.03 -14.99 6.34
N GLY A 59 -8.55 -15.59 7.43
CA GLY A 59 -7.94 -16.92 7.40
C GLY A 59 -8.91 -18.03 6.98
N ALA A 60 -10.22 -17.88 7.23
CA ALA A 60 -11.23 -18.80 6.71
C ALA A 60 -11.42 -18.69 5.19
N ASN A 61 -11.31 -17.48 4.62
CA ASN A 61 -11.42 -17.22 3.18
C ASN A 61 -10.12 -17.47 2.42
N LEU A 62 -8.98 -17.19 3.03
CA LEU A 62 -7.63 -17.39 2.49
C LEU A 62 -6.79 -18.18 3.51
N PRO A 63 -6.84 -19.53 3.50
CA PRO A 63 -6.18 -20.37 4.51
C PRO A 63 -4.66 -20.48 4.27
N VAL A 64 -4.00 -19.36 4.09
CA VAL A 64 -2.54 -19.24 3.91
C VAL A 64 -2.02 -18.24 4.94
N PRO A 65 -1.44 -18.70 6.06
CA PRO A 65 -0.81 -17.80 7.02
C PRO A 65 0.26 -16.95 6.34
N HIS A 66 0.18 -15.65 6.53
CA HIS A 66 1.11 -14.66 5.96
C HIS A 66 1.20 -13.44 6.87
N CYS A 67 2.25 -12.69 6.74
CA CYS A 67 2.49 -11.44 7.47
C CYS A 67 2.23 -11.59 8.99
N ILE A 68 2.59 -12.75 9.54
CA ILE A 68 2.49 -12.97 11.00
C ILE A 68 3.51 -12.08 11.69
N GLU A 69 3.06 -11.31 12.64
CA GLU A 69 3.86 -10.32 13.36
C GLU A 69 5.21 -10.90 13.83
N ASN A 70 6.29 -10.15 13.62
CA ASN A 70 7.68 -10.52 13.91
C ASN A 70 8.26 -11.66 13.04
N SER A 71 7.53 -12.23 12.08
CA SER A 71 8.09 -13.18 11.11
C SER A 71 8.94 -12.48 10.05
N PHE A 72 9.79 -13.23 9.33
CA PHE A 72 10.51 -12.72 8.17
C PHE A 72 9.55 -12.25 7.06
N GLY A 73 8.46 -12.99 6.84
CA GLY A 73 7.46 -12.65 5.83
C GLY A 73 6.74 -11.32 6.08
N TRP A 74 6.56 -10.97 7.35
CA TRP A 74 5.96 -9.71 7.79
C TRP A 74 6.86 -8.49 7.56
N GLN A 75 8.19 -8.67 7.51
CA GLN A 75 9.12 -7.56 7.35
C GLN A 75 8.96 -6.90 5.98
N ILE A 76 9.06 -5.57 5.95
CA ILE A 76 9.19 -4.83 4.70
C ILE A 76 10.47 -5.27 4.00
N ARG A 77 10.43 -5.39 2.68
CA ARG A 77 11.57 -5.79 1.86
C ARG A 77 12.80 -4.92 2.18
N GLU A 78 13.91 -5.60 2.42
CA GLU A 78 15.20 -4.96 2.65
C GLU A 78 15.53 -3.95 1.55
N GLY A 79 16.05 -2.79 1.94
CA GLY A 79 16.42 -1.69 1.05
C GLY A 79 15.30 -0.71 0.72
N LEU A 80 14.03 -0.97 1.11
CA LEU A 80 12.92 -0.03 0.89
C LEU A 80 12.75 0.98 2.03
N LEU A 81 13.26 0.69 3.23
CA LEU A 81 13.27 1.61 4.37
C LEU A 81 14.60 2.38 4.46
N GLY A 82 14.61 3.48 5.20
CA GLY A 82 15.79 4.32 5.42
C GLY A 82 15.91 5.47 4.43
N HIS A 83 14.82 5.82 3.74
CA HIS A 83 14.75 6.92 2.77
C HIS A 83 14.01 8.15 3.32
N GLY A 84 13.86 8.25 4.66
CA GLY A 84 13.22 9.40 5.31
C GLY A 84 11.71 9.23 5.50
N GLU A 85 11.23 7.99 5.59
CA GLU A 85 9.85 7.70 5.95
C GLU A 85 9.49 8.30 7.32
N ILE A 86 8.29 8.89 7.41
CA ILE A 86 7.81 9.50 8.65
C ILE A 86 7.04 8.51 9.53
N ALA A 87 6.56 7.40 8.96
CA ALA A 87 5.83 6.36 9.69
C ALA A 87 5.88 5.01 8.95
N VAL A 88 5.78 3.94 9.73
CA VAL A 88 5.44 2.57 9.30
C VAL A 88 4.23 2.16 10.12
N LEU A 89 3.07 2.02 9.48
CA LEU A 89 1.80 1.73 10.13
C LEU A 89 1.44 0.25 9.99
N ASP A 90 1.32 -0.43 11.11
CA ASP A 90 0.85 -1.81 11.17
C ASP A 90 -0.69 -1.84 11.09
N LYS A 91 -1.25 -2.56 10.15
CA LYS A 91 -2.69 -2.63 9.93
C LYS A 91 -3.19 -4.08 9.96
N PRO A 92 -4.28 -4.37 10.69
CA PRO A 92 -4.88 -5.72 10.74
C PRO A 92 -5.94 -5.93 9.64
N THR A 93 -6.12 -4.99 8.74
CA THR A 93 -7.17 -4.96 7.70
C THR A 93 -6.62 -4.44 6.39
N PHE A 94 -7.31 -4.65 5.27
CA PHE A 94 -6.86 -4.24 3.94
C PHE A 94 -6.63 -2.72 3.85
N GLY A 95 -7.61 -1.92 4.27
CA GLY A 95 -7.47 -0.48 4.43
C GLY A 95 -7.11 -0.11 5.88
N SER A 96 -6.26 0.89 6.07
CA SER A 96 -5.82 1.34 7.39
C SER A 96 -6.61 2.56 7.87
N ARG A 97 -7.36 2.41 8.97
CA ARG A 97 -8.01 3.55 9.63
C ARG A 97 -6.99 4.55 10.16
N GLU A 98 -5.92 4.05 10.76
CA GLU A 98 -4.84 4.86 11.31
C GLU A 98 -4.18 5.73 10.22
N LEU A 99 -3.99 5.19 9.01
CA LEU A 99 -3.53 5.97 7.87
C LEU A 99 -4.48 7.13 7.55
N GLY A 100 -5.79 6.86 7.51
CA GLY A 100 -6.79 7.91 7.26
C GLY A 100 -6.75 9.02 8.33
N GLU A 101 -6.67 8.65 9.60
CA GLU A 101 -6.56 9.58 10.73
C GLU A 101 -5.25 10.40 10.64
N MET A 102 -4.11 9.75 10.35
CA MET A 102 -2.82 10.42 10.14
C MET A 102 -2.86 11.41 8.98
N LEU A 103 -3.51 11.07 7.87
CA LEU A 103 -3.65 11.98 6.72
C LEU A 103 -4.44 13.23 7.10
N LEU A 104 -5.50 13.12 7.91
CA LEU A 104 -6.23 14.28 8.43
C LEU A 104 -5.35 15.16 9.32
N GLU A 105 -4.55 14.57 10.19
CA GLU A 105 -3.63 15.31 11.06
C GLU A 105 -2.55 16.04 10.24
N LEU A 106 -2.00 15.39 9.22
CA LEU A 106 -1.02 16.00 8.33
C LEU A 106 -1.61 17.17 7.52
N GLU A 107 -2.84 17.02 7.02
CA GLU A 107 -3.57 18.09 6.32
C GLU A 107 -3.80 19.31 7.21
N GLN A 108 -4.12 19.10 8.50
CA GLN A 108 -4.31 20.19 9.47
C GLN A 108 -3.00 20.92 9.79
N GLN A 109 -1.87 20.23 9.78
CA GLN A 109 -0.54 20.81 10.05
C GLN A 109 -0.03 21.60 8.85
N GLU A 110 -0.13 21.03 7.67
CA GLU A 110 0.27 21.62 6.40
C GLU A 110 -0.57 21.04 5.27
N PRO A 111 -1.22 21.87 4.44
CA PRO A 111 -2.05 21.38 3.34
C PRO A 111 -1.33 20.37 2.44
N ILE A 112 -2.00 19.26 2.16
CA ILE A 112 -1.51 18.20 1.27
C ILE A 112 -1.82 18.58 -0.18
N GLY A 113 -0.78 18.62 -1.01
CA GLY A 113 -0.88 18.92 -2.43
C GLY A 113 -1.36 17.72 -3.24
N SER A 114 -0.83 16.54 -2.93
CA SER A 114 -1.20 15.27 -3.58
C SER A 114 -0.86 14.06 -2.73
N ILE A 115 -1.56 12.94 -2.98
CA ILE A 115 -1.29 11.63 -2.39
C ILE A 115 -1.08 10.64 -3.53
N CYS A 116 0.08 9.97 -3.56
CA CYS A 116 0.36 8.87 -4.48
C CYS A 116 0.49 7.56 -3.72
N LEU A 117 -0.17 6.50 -4.18
CA LEU A 117 -0.05 5.16 -3.61
C LEU A 117 0.72 4.24 -4.56
N ILE A 118 1.57 3.39 -3.99
CA ILE A 118 2.32 2.33 -4.66
C ILE A 118 2.32 1.07 -3.79
N GLY A 119 2.65 -0.08 -4.35
CA GLY A 119 2.86 -1.32 -3.60
C GLY A 119 1.87 -2.43 -3.90
N LEU A 120 1.55 -3.23 -2.90
CA LEU A 120 0.86 -4.52 -3.00
C LEU A 120 -0.36 -4.62 -2.07
N CYS A 121 -1.38 -5.37 -2.43
CA CYS A 121 -1.69 -5.70 -3.83
C CYS A 121 -2.61 -4.64 -4.39
N THR A 122 -2.50 -4.33 -5.67
CA THR A 122 -3.33 -3.29 -6.35
C THR A 122 -4.81 -3.46 -6.07
N ASP A 123 -5.29 -4.71 -6.15
CA ASP A 123 -6.69 -5.12 -6.07
C ASP A 123 -7.20 -5.40 -4.65
N ILE A 124 -6.35 -5.24 -3.63
CA ILE A 124 -6.72 -5.47 -2.23
C ILE A 124 -6.33 -4.26 -1.37
N CYS A 125 -5.11 -4.20 -0.88
CA CYS A 125 -4.69 -3.17 0.08
C CYS A 125 -4.47 -1.81 -0.58
N VAL A 126 -3.95 -1.74 -1.81
CA VAL A 126 -3.74 -0.46 -2.51
C VAL A 126 -5.07 0.23 -2.78
N ILE A 127 -6.02 -0.44 -3.47
CA ILE A 127 -7.34 0.15 -3.75
C ILE A 127 -8.09 0.51 -2.44
N SER A 128 -8.00 -0.34 -1.40
CA SER A 128 -8.67 -0.07 -0.12
C SER A 128 -8.15 1.21 0.53
N ASN A 129 -6.84 1.41 0.55
CA ASN A 129 -6.24 2.62 1.12
C ASN A 129 -6.44 3.86 0.21
N ALA A 130 -6.45 3.69 -1.10
CA ALA A 130 -6.73 4.79 -2.04
C ALA A 130 -8.16 5.31 -1.88
N LEU A 131 -9.14 4.42 -1.73
CA LEU A 131 -10.54 4.79 -1.48
C LEU A 131 -10.71 5.43 -0.10
N LEU A 132 -10.02 4.94 0.93
CA LEU A 132 -10.00 5.56 2.25
C LEU A 132 -9.39 6.96 2.21
N ALA A 133 -8.23 7.15 1.59
CA ALA A 133 -7.61 8.47 1.43
C ALA A 133 -8.59 9.44 0.76
N LYS A 134 -9.28 9.01 -0.30
CA LYS A 134 -10.31 9.80 -0.99
C LYS A 134 -11.52 10.11 -0.11
N ALA A 135 -11.90 9.20 0.80
CA ALA A 135 -13.02 9.41 1.73
C ALA A 135 -12.66 10.39 2.86
N PHE A 136 -11.44 10.32 3.38
CA PHE A 136 -10.96 11.22 4.43
C PHE A 136 -10.63 12.62 3.90
N LEU A 137 -10.05 12.71 2.70
CA LEU A 137 -9.59 13.95 2.07
C LEU A 137 -10.15 14.08 0.64
N PRO A 138 -11.46 14.33 0.48
CA PRO A 138 -12.13 14.28 -0.82
C PRO A 138 -11.61 15.30 -1.83
N GLU A 139 -11.08 16.42 -1.36
CA GLU A 139 -10.57 17.50 -2.22
C GLU A 139 -9.08 17.35 -2.58
N VAL A 140 -8.34 16.48 -1.88
CA VAL A 140 -6.94 16.22 -2.19
C VAL A 140 -6.84 15.29 -3.40
N PRO A 141 -6.03 15.62 -4.42
CA PRO A 141 -5.74 14.72 -5.52
C PRO A 141 -5.10 13.42 -5.04
N VAL A 142 -5.70 12.28 -5.41
CA VAL A 142 -5.17 10.93 -5.12
C VAL A 142 -4.82 10.24 -6.42
N SER A 143 -3.62 9.66 -6.48
CA SER A 143 -3.15 8.86 -7.61
C SER A 143 -2.58 7.51 -7.18
N VAL A 144 -2.50 6.57 -8.13
CA VAL A 144 -1.81 5.29 -8.02
C VAL A 144 -0.83 5.18 -9.17
N ASP A 145 0.43 4.85 -8.88
CA ASP A 145 1.44 4.58 -9.92
C ASP A 145 1.40 3.09 -10.30
N ALA A 146 0.78 2.79 -11.44
CA ALA A 146 0.53 1.42 -11.87
C ALA A 146 1.82 0.61 -12.11
N ALA A 147 2.89 1.28 -12.58
CA ALA A 147 4.20 0.63 -12.77
C ALA A 147 4.90 0.23 -11.46
N CYS A 148 4.42 0.77 -10.33
CA CYS A 148 4.88 0.48 -8.99
C CYS A 148 3.87 -0.36 -8.19
N CYS A 149 2.88 -0.99 -8.85
CA CYS A 149 1.86 -1.82 -8.24
C CYS A 149 1.74 -3.17 -8.95
N ALA A 150 1.36 -4.21 -8.20
CA ALA A 150 0.99 -5.50 -8.76
C ALA A 150 -0.24 -6.06 -8.03
N GLY A 151 -1.14 -6.69 -8.76
CA GLY A 151 -2.31 -7.38 -8.20
C GLY A 151 -2.02 -8.86 -7.94
N VAL A 152 -3.02 -9.55 -7.38
CA VAL A 152 -2.97 -11.01 -7.20
C VAL A 152 -2.79 -11.70 -8.56
N THR A 153 -3.42 -11.17 -9.59
CA THR A 153 -3.22 -11.56 -10.99
C THR A 153 -3.11 -10.31 -11.87
N PRO A 154 -2.51 -10.41 -13.08
CA PRO A 154 -2.52 -9.29 -14.03
C PRO A 154 -3.93 -8.76 -14.35
N GLN A 155 -4.91 -9.65 -14.44
CA GLN A 155 -6.30 -9.23 -14.73
C GLN A 155 -6.94 -8.50 -13.55
N SER A 156 -6.75 -8.98 -12.31
CA SER A 156 -7.31 -8.29 -11.13
C SER A 156 -6.64 -6.93 -10.88
N HIS A 157 -5.36 -6.81 -11.21
CA HIS A 157 -4.65 -5.51 -11.24
C HIS A 157 -5.34 -4.52 -12.16
N LEU A 158 -5.59 -4.88 -13.42
CA LEU A 158 -6.27 -4.01 -14.39
C LEU A 158 -7.69 -3.66 -13.95
N ASN A 159 -8.43 -4.61 -13.39
CA ASN A 159 -9.78 -4.38 -12.88
C ASN A 159 -9.77 -3.35 -11.73
N ALA A 160 -8.81 -3.44 -10.82
CA ALA A 160 -8.67 -2.50 -9.72
C ALA A 160 -8.31 -1.08 -10.21
N LEU A 161 -7.39 -0.96 -11.17
CA LEU A 161 -7.06 0.33 -11.79
C LEU A 161 -8.30 0.95 -12.46
N ALA A 162 -9.07 0.16 -13.20
CA ALA A 162 -10.32 0.63 -13.81
C ALA A 162 -11.34 1.11 -12.76
N ALA A 163 -11.50 0.36 -11.65
CA ALA A 163 -12.39 0.75 -10.56
C ALA A 163 -11.93 2.05 -9.88
N MET A 164 -10.64 2.21 -9.62
CA MET A 164 -10.08 3.43 -9.03
C MET A 164 -10.30 4.66 -9.92
N LYS A 165 -10.15 4.54 -11.25
CA LYS A 165 -10.47 5.62 -12.19
C LYS A 165 -11.93 6.08 -12.09
N MET A 166 -12.88 5.16 -11.92
CA MET A 166 -14.29 5.49 -11.72
C MET A 166 -14.54 6.25 -10.41
N CYS A 167 -13.69 6.02 -9.40
CA CYS A 167 -13.73 6.73 -8.12
C CYS A 167 -12.88 8.02 -8.10
N GLN A 168 -12.49 8.54 -9.28
CA GLN A 168 -11.71 9.77 -9.43
C GLN A 168 -10.30 9.70 -8.82
N ILE A 169 -9.72 8.51 -8.76
CA ILE A 169 -8.32 8.30 -8.44
C ILE A 169 -7.55 8.22 -9.75
N ALA A 170 -6.54 9.08 -9.92
CA ALA A 170 -5.71 9.08 -11.12
C ALA A 170 -4.83 7.82 -11.17
N VAL A 171 -4.63 7.28 -12.37
CA VAL A 171 -3.71 6.17 -12.61
C VAL A 171 -2.56 6.66 -13.47
N GLU A 172 -1.35 6.57 -12.95
CA GLU A 172 -0.11 6.98 -13.62
C GLU A 172 0.64 5.75 -14.14
N ASN A 173 1.43 5.91 -15.19
CA ASN A 173 2.37 4.90 -15.71
C ASN A 173 1.72 3.52 -15.97
N GLU A 174 0.54 3.51 -16.57
CA GLU A 174 -0.25 2.32 -16.93
C GLU A 174 0.36 1.54 -18.13
#